data_d3dd0f4d888eecbb77ba0104920dc253
#
_entry.id   d3dd0f4d888eecbb77ba0104920dc253
#
_cell.length_a   1.000
_cell.length_b   1.000
_cell.length_c   1.000
_cell.angle_alpha   90.00
_cell.angle_beta   90.00
_cell.angle_gamma   90.00
#
_symmetry.space_group_name_H-M   'P 1'
#
loop_
_entity.id
_entity.type
_entity.pdbx_description
1 polymer ?
#
loop_
_entity_poly.entity_id
_entity_poly.type
_entity_poly.pdbx_seq_one_letter_code
_entity_poly.pdbx_strand_id
1 'polypeptide(L)'
;QYKVYLIDSKESDEKKYFRVQPQDSPELYESSCPSVKRFLARITKDVLFVVNGASDISAITLSILQQIHHKSNINVLYVQPDASLLNEKKRLLERTVRHVLQEYTRSGVFEKMFLVSNDSVEGCMQEVPLRNYYGELNQMISATFHGINVFNHIDSVTDTFSGPAIGNRICT
;
A
#
# COMPACT_ATOMS: atom_id res chain seq x y z
N GLN A 1 0.21 -4.79 18.03
CA GLN A 1 1.28 -3.86 17.62
C GLN A 1 1.78 -4.25 16.23
N TYR A 2 1.78 -3.30 15.28
CA TYR A 2 2.30 -3.52 13.93
C TYR A 2 3.83 -3.56 13.93
N LYS A 3 4.39 -4.44 13.08
CA LYS A 3 5.82 -4.44 12.77
C LYS A 3 5.99 -3.75 11.43
N VAL A 4 6.62 -2.59 11.42
CA VAL A 4 6.83 -1.80 10.20
C VAL A 4 8.16 -2.19 9.56
N TYR A 5 8.15 -2.36 8.24
CA TYR A 5 9.30 -2.53 7.38
C TYR A 5 9.23 -1.48 6.29
N LEU A 6 10.29 -0.75 6.08
CA LEU A 6 10.37 0.29 5.05
C LEU A 6 11.29 -0.17 3.91
N ILE A 7 10.81 -0.01 2.69
CA ILE A 7 11.57 -0.25 1.46
C ILE A 7 11.48 1.03 0.64
N ASP A 8 12.60 1.72 0.46
CA ASP A 8 12.64 2.99 -0.28
C ASP A 8 14.02 3.18 -0.91
N SER A 9 14.10 4.10 -1.87
CA SER A 9 15.35 4.57 -2.48
C SER A 9 16.00 5.73 -1.70
N LYS A 10 15.22 6.47 -0.91
CA LYS A 10 15.71 7.57 -0.05
C LYS A 10 16.34 7.01 1.22
N GLU A 11 17.24 7.76 1.83
CA GLU A 11 17.81 7.40 3.12
C GLU A 11 16.79 7.47 4.25
N SER A 12 16.90 6.56 5.21
CA SER A 12 16.03 6.50 6.37
C SER A 12 16.77 5.96 7.59
N ASP A 13 16.45 6.51 8.77
CA ASP A 13 16.98 6.05 10.06
C ASP A 13 16.15 4.93 10.69
N GLU A 14 15.16 4.41 9.97
CA GLU A 14 14.30 3.34 10.44
C GLU A 14 15.07 2.04 10.65
N LYS A 15 14.85 1.38 11.81
CA LYS A 15 15.57 0.15 12.20
C LYS A 15 15.35 -1.02 11.23
N LYS A 16 14.20 -1.06 10.56
CA LYS A 16 13.85 -2.10 9.57
C LYS A 16 13.68 -1.45 8.22
N TYR A 17 14.76 -1.01 7.68
CA TYR A 17 14.84 -0.33 6.42
C TYR A 17 15.67 -1.12 5.40
N PHE A 18 15.17 -1.21 4.19
CA PHE A 18 15.87 -1.77 3.05
C PHE A 18 15.99 -0.71 1.97
N ARG A 19 17.21 -0.29 1.71
CA ARG A 19 17.48 0.69 0.66
C ARG A 19 17.53 0.02 -0.71
N VAL A 20 16.69 0.48 -1.61
CA VAL A 20 16.76 0.16 -3.03
C VAL A 20 17.67 1.19 -3.71
N GLN A 21 18.54 0.75 -4.60
CA GLN A 21 19.40 1.67 -5.35
C GLN A 21 18.53 2.62 -6.19
N PRO A 22 18.71 3.95 -6.09
CA PRO A 22 17.97 4.89 -6.92
C PRO A 22 18.19 4.60 -8.42
N GLN A 23 17.14 4.68 -9.19
CA GLN A 23 17.13 4.50 -10.64
C GLN A 23 16.47 5.71 -11.31
N ASP A 24 16.86 5.96 -12.57
CA ASP A 24 16.40 7.12 -13.33
C ASP A 24 15.01 6.90 -13.97
N SER A 25 14.52 5.67 -14.00
CA SER A 25 13.21 5.36 -14.57
C SER A 25 12.52 4.16 -13.90
N PRO A 26 11.18 4.07 -13.99
CA PRO A 26 10.42 2.92 -13.49
C PRO A 26 10.85 1.58 -14.10
N GLU A 27 11.20 1.57 -15.38
CA GLU A 27 11.64 0.37 -16.10
C GLU A 27 12.98 -0.15 -15.56
N LEU A 28 13.90 0.75 -15.22
CA LEU A 28 15.16 0.40 -14.57
C LEU A 28 14.94 -0.13 -13.15
N TYR A 29 14.00 0.42 -12.41
CA TYR A 29 13.61 -0.15 -11.12
C TYR A 29 13.11 -1.59 -11.27
N GLU A 30 12.22 -1.84 -12.24
CA GLU A 30 11.65 -3.17 -12.46
C GLU A 30 12.73 -4.19 -12.86
N SER A 31 13.61 -3.84 -13.79
CA SER A 31 14.68 -4.73 -14.27
C SER A 31 15.77 -4.99 -13.23
N SER A 32 15.99 -4.07 -12.29
CA SER A 32 16.99 -4.16 -11.23
C SER A 32 16.42 -4.49 -9.85
N CYS A 33 15.19 -5.03 -9.80
CA CYS A 33 14.52 -5.32 -8.53
C CYS A 33 15.37 -6.19 -7.61
N PRO A 34 15.71 -5.73 -6.41
CA PRO A 34 16.57 -6.47 -5.52
C PRO A 34 15.85 -7.65 -4.85
N SER A 35 16.62 -8.64 -4.40
CA SER A 35 16.08 -9.69 -3.55
C SER A 35 15.88 -9.19 -2.11
N VAL A 36 14.62 -9.10 -1.69
CA VAL A 36 14.25 -8.72 -0.32
C VAL A 36 13.94 -9.93 0.57
N LYS A 37 14.16 -11.15 0.08
CA LYS A 37 13.83 -12.40 0.79
C LYS A 37 14.45 -12.49 2.19
N ARG A 38 15.71 -12.10 2.34
CA ARG A 38 16.41 -12.10 3.65
C ARG A 38 15.84 -11.04 4.58
N PHE A 39 15.60 -9.85 4.06
CA PHE A 39 15.04 -8.73 4.82
C PHE A 39 13.64 -9.04 5.35
N LEU A 40 12.81 -9.66 4.53
CA LEU A 40 11.44 -10.06 4.84
C LEU A 40 11.31 -11.52 5.34
N ALA A 41 12.42 -12.18 5.69
CA ALA A 41 12.41 -13.60 6.05
C ALA A 41 11.52 -13.95 7.26
N ARG A 42 11.37 -13.02 8.20
CA ARG A 42 10.58 -13.20 9.43
C ARG A 42 9.09 -12.89 9.25
N ILE A 43 8.66 -12.49 8.05
CA ILE A 43 7.26 -12.23 7.74
C ILE A 43 6.62 -13.56 7.31
N THR A 44 5.64 -14.03 8.08
CA THR A 44 4.96 -15.33 7.87
C THR A 44 3.46 -15.29 8.15
N LYS A 45 2.90 -14.09 8.31
CA LYS A 45 1.48 -13.87 8.65
C LYS A 45 0.89 -12.82 7.71
N ASP A 46 -0.20 -12.23 8.15
CA ASP A 46 -0.87 -11.16 7.43
C ASP A 46 0.04 -9.95 7.24
N VAL A 47 0.10 -9.49 6.01
CA VAL A 47 0.91 -8.36 5.58
C VAL A 47 -0.01 -7.30 5.01
N LEU A 48 0.13 -6.07 5.49
CA LEU A 48 -0.37 -4.90 4.80
C LEU A 48 0.79 -4.27 4.02
N PHE A 49 0.71 -4.31 2.71
CA PHE A 49 1.67 -3.65 1.83
C PHE A 49 1.12 -2.30 1.41
N VAL A 50 1.79 -1.23 1.86
CA VAL A 50 1.39 0.15 1.54
C VAL A 50 2.22 0.65 0.36
N VAL A 51 1.56 1.16 -0.67
CA VAL A 51 2.22 1.66 -1.89
C VAL A 51 1.58 2.95 -2.38
N ASN A 52 2.42 3.92 -2.77
CA ASN A 52 2.01 5.11 -3.49
C ASN A 52 2.24 4.90 -4.99
N GLY A 53 1.17 4.98 -5.78
CA GLY A 53 1.18 4.63 -7.20
C GLY A 53 1.98 5.57 -8.10
N ALA A 54 2.29 6.79 -7.67
CA ALA A 54 3.05 7.75 -8.49
C ALA A 54 4.57 7.74 -8.24
N SER A 55 5.04 6.96 -7.30
CA SER A 55 6.47 6.84 -7.03
C SER A 55 7.13 5.91 -8.06
N ASP A 56 8.31 6.26 -8.59
CA ASP A 56 9.02 5.41 -9.56
C ASP A 56 9.36 4.03 -8.98
N ILE A 57 9.65 3.98 -7.68
CA ILE A 57 9.89 2.72 -6.97
C ILE A 57 8.64 1.83 -6.93
N SER A 58 7.44 2.36 -7.18
CA SER A 58 6.23 1.52 -7.23
C SER A 58 6.27 0.47 -8.35
N ALA A 59 7.10 0.66 -9.36
CA ALA A 59 7.31 -0.31 -10.43
C ALA A 59 7.79 -1.69 -9.92
N ILE A 60 8.55 -1.74 -8.82
CA ILE A 60 9.01 -3.01 -8.24
C ILE A 60 8.01 -3.66 -7.27
N THR A 61 6.86 -3.05 -7.03
CA THR A 61 5.87 -3.54 -6.05
C THR A 61 5.50 -4.99 -6.29
N LEU A 62 5.13 -5.35 -7.51
CA LEU A 62 4.76 -6.72 -7.84
C LEU A 62 5.91 -7.69 -7.61
N SER A 63 7.11 -7.34 -8.05
CA SER A 63 8.31 -8.17 -7.89
C SER A 63 8.68 -8.40 -6.42
N ILE A 64 8.42 -7.41 -5.56
CA ILE A 64 8.58 -7.57 -4.10
C ILE A 64 7.50 -8.49 -3.53
N LEU A 65 6.24 -8.27 -3.89
CA LEU A 65 5.11 -9.07 -3.39
C LEU A 65 5.22 -10.53 -3.82
N GLN A 66 5.69 -10.80 -5.04
CA GLN A 66 5.96 -12.16 -5.53
C GLN A 66 7.01 -12.91 -4.68
N GLN A 67 7.91 -12.21 -4.00
CA GLN A 67 8.91 -12.84 -3.14
C GLN A 67 8.34 -13.33 -1.81
N ILE A 68 7.15 -12.87 -1.41
CA ILE A 68 6.53 -13.18 -0.11
C ILE A 68 5.15 -13.82 -0.19
N HIS A 69 4.46 -13.77 -1.34
CA HIS A 69 3.05 -14.21 -1.46
C HIS A 69 2.81 -15.67 -1.04
N HIS A 70 3.79 -16.54 -1.24
CA HIS A 70 3.66 -17.97 -0.91
C HIS A 70 3.69 -18.28 0.60
N LYS A 71 4.06 -17.32 1.44
CA LYS A 71 4.21 -17.50 2.90
C LYS A 71 3.41 -16.52 3.74
N SER A 72 2.68 -15.61 3.10
CA SER A 72 1.97 -14.55 3.79
C SER A 72 0.67 -14.21 3.06
N ASN A 73 -0.38 -13.92 3.83
CA ASN A 73 -1.61 -13.35 3.29
C ASN A 73 -1.37 -11.86 3.04
N ILE A 74 -1.52 -11.43 1.81
CA ILE A 74 -1.19 -10.06 1.41
C ILE A 74 -2.45 -9.25 1.25
N ASN A 75 -2.54 -8.17 2.00
CA ASN A 75 -3.46 -7.07 1.78
C ASN A 75 -2.67 -5.88 1.23
N VAL A 76 -3.20 -5.20 0.22
CA VAL A 76 -2.57 -4.03 -0.39
C VAL A 76 -3.35 -2.78 0.02
N LEU A 77 -2.68 -1.79 0.57
CA LEU A 77 -3.18 -0.43 0.73
C LEU A 77 -2.55 0.44 -0.34
N TYR A 78 -3.33 0.76 -1.36
CA TYR A 78 -2.90 1.56 -2.49
C TYR A 78 -3.31 3.01 -2.28
N VAL A 79 -2.33 3.88 -2.13
CA VAL A 79 -2.56 5.33 -2.04
C VAL A 79 -2.50 5.91 -3.44
N GLN A 80 -3.66 6.29 -3.94
CA GLN A 80 -3.80 6.89 -5.26
C GLN A 80 -3.55 8.40 -5.15
N PRO A 81 -2.53 8.92 -5.84
CA PRO A 81 -2.27 10.35 -5.88
C PRO A 81 -3.33 11.08 -6.69
N ASP A 82 -3.44 12.39 -6.50
CA ASP A 82 -4.27 13.23 -7.36
C ASP A 82 -3.74 13.19 -8.80
N ALA A 83 -4.56 12.68 -9.70
CA ALA A 83 -4.22 12.53 -11.11
C ALA A 83 -4.00 13.87 -11.82
N SER A 84 -4.59 14.98 -11.32
CA SER A 84 -4.44 16.32 -11.88
C SER A 84 -3.01 16.84 -11.72
N LEU A 85 -2.32 16.42 -10.66
CA LEU A 85 -0.95 16.84 -10.32
C LEU A 85 0.13 16.00 -11.00
N LEU A 86 -0.26 14.92 -11.69
CA LEU A 86 0.68 14.01 -12.33
C LEU A 86 0.94 14.39 -13.79
N ASN A 87 2.21 14.31 -14.20
CA ASN A 87 2.55 14.33 -15.61
C ASN A 87 2.14 13.00 -16.30
N GLU A 88 2.18 12.97 -17.61
CA GLU A 88 1.71 11.82 -18.41
C GLU A 88 2.43 10.50 -18.06
N LYS A 89 3.76 10.54 -17.87
CA LYS A 89 4.54 9.37 -17.48
C LYS A 89 4.12 8.81 -16.12
N LYS A 90 3.91 9.68 -15.15
CA LYS A 90 3.47 9.28 -13.80
C LYS A 90 2.03 8.77 -13.80
N ARG A 91 1.14 9.33 -14.63
CA ARG A 91 -0.22 8.80 -14.81
C ARG A 91 -0.20 7.40 -15.41
N LEU A 92 0.67 7.17 -16.40
CA LEU A 92 0.81 5.84 -17.00
C LEU A 92 1.34 4.83 -16.00
N LEU A 93 2.39 5.18 -15.25
CA LEU A 93 2.95 4.34 -14.19
C LEU A 93 1.89 4.00 -13.13
N GLU A 94 1.19 5.01 -12.60
CA GLU A 94 0.12 4.84 -11.61
C GLU A 94 -0.95 3.87 -12.13
N ARG A 95 -1.46 4.11 -13.35
CA ARG A 95 -2.47 3.25 -13.97
C ARG A 95 -1.99 1.82 -14.12
N THR A 96 -0.76 1.63 -14.58
CA THR A 96 -0.17 0.29 -14.78
C THR A 96 -0.03 -0.45 -13.45
N VAL A 97 0.59 0.16 -12.46
CA VAL A 97 0.80 -0.46 -11.13
C VAL A 97 -0.55 -0.79 -10.49
N ARG A 98 -1.48 0.15 -10.49
CA ARG A 98 -2.82 -0.07 -9.93
C ARG A 98 -3.56 -1.21 -10.64
N HIS A 99 -3.56 -1.22 -11.96
CA HIS A 99 -4.25 -2.26 -12.74
C HIS A 99 -3.66 -3.65 -12.45
N VAL A 100 -2.34 -3.77 -12.47
CA VAL A 100 -1.67 -5.03 -12.17
C VAL A 100 -2.02 -5.54 -10.77
N LEU A 101 -1.95 -4.68 -9.75
CA LEU A 101 -2.29 -5.08 -8.39
C LEU A 101 -3.78 -5.47 -8.25
N GLN A 102 -4.68 -4.78 -8.96
CA GLN A 102 -6.10 -5.14 -9.00
C GLN A 102 -6.31 -6.53 -9.62
N GLU A 103 -5.64 -6.86 -10.73
CA GLU A 103 -5.78 -8.17 -11.36
C GLU A 103 -5.24 -9.31 -10.46
N TYR A 104 -4.12 -9.10 -9.79
CA TYR A 104 -3.60 -10.06 -8.82
C TYR A 104 -4.53 -10.24 -7.61
N THR A 105 -5.21 -9.18 -7.20
CA THR A 105 -6.21 -9.25 -6.14
C THR A 105 -7.47 -9.99 -6.61
N ARG A 106 -7.97 -9.70 -7.82
CA ARG A 106 -9.13 -10.39 -8.41
C ARG A 106 -8.89 -11.88 -8.59
N SER A 107 -7.67 -12.25 -8.99
CA SER A 107 -7.27 -13.65 -9.15
C SER A 107 -7.09 -14.41 -7.83
N GLY A 108 -7.15 -13.71 -6.69
CA GLY A 108 -7.01 -14.30 -5.36
C GLY A 108 -5.57 -14.53 -4.90
N VAL A 109 -4.58 -14.01 -5.62
CA VAL A 109 -3.17 -14.03 -5.17
C VAL A 109 -2.97 -13.10 -3.97
N PHE A 110 -3.66 -11.95 -3.97
CA PHE A 110 -3.77 -11.09 -2.80
C PHE A 110 -5.17 -11.19 -2.19
N GLU A 111 -5.25 -11.08 -0.87
CA GLU A 111 -6.52 -11.20 -0.14
C GLU A 111 -7.45 -10.03 -0.44
N LYS A 112 -6.99 -8.82 -0.21
CA LYS A 112 -7.74 -7.59 -0.42
C LYS A 112 -6.85 -6.47 -0.92
N MET A 113 -7.45 -5.54 -1.66
CA MET A 113 -6.84 -4.27 -2.04
C MET A 113 -7.75 -3.13 -1.60
N PHE A 114 -7.20 -2.23 -0.78
CA PHE A 114 -7.85 -1.00 -0.35
C PHE A 114 -7.31 0.14 -1.21
N LEU A 115 -8.20 0.79 -1.94
CA LEU A 115 -7.89 1.96 -2.76
C LEU A 115 -8.24 3.21 -1.97
N VAL A 116 -7.27 4.02 -1.67
CA VAL A 116 -7.45 5.30 -0.97
C VAL A 116 -7.01 6.42 -1.90
N SER A 117 -7.94 7.27 -2.30
CA SER A 117 -7.65 8.45 -3.09
C SER A 117 -7.24 9.61 -2.17
N ASN A 118 -6.10 10.24 -2.45
CA ASN A 118 -5.70 11.44 -1.73
C ASN A 118 -6.74 12.56 -1.84
N ASP A 119 -7.32 12.73 -3.02
CA ASP A 119 -8.38 13.71 -3.29
C ASP A 119 -9.62 13.46 -2.40
N SER A 120 -10.04 12.21 -2.28
CA SER A 120 -11.18 11.85 -1.41
C SER A 120 -10.89 12.08 0.07
N VAL A 121 -9.66 11.78 0.52
CA VAL A 121 -9.26 12.02 1.91
C VAL A 121 -9.14 13.51 2.19
N GLU A 122 -8.56 14.27 1.26
CA GLU A 122 -8.46 15.73 1.34
C GLU A 122 -9.84 16.39 1.48
N GLY A 123 -10.83 15.92 0.72
CA GLY A 123 -12.21 16.39 0.84
C GLY A 123 -12.87 16.13 2.20
N CYS A 124 -12.31 15.22 3.00
CA CYS A 124 -12.75 14.97 4.38
C CYS A 124 -11.94 15.75 5.42
N MET A 125 -10.84 16.39 5.03
CA MET A 125 -9.99 17.16 5.95
C MET A 125 -10.55 18.57 6.13
N GLN A 126 -10.46 19.07 7.36
CA GLN A 126 -10.68 20.49 7.62
C GLN A 126 -9.49 21.31 7.09
N GLU A 127 -9.58 22.64 7.11
CA GLU A 127 -8.48 23.52 6.72
C GLU A 127 -7.20 23.16 7.48
N VAL A 128 -6.23 22.58 6.78
CA VAL A 128 -4.94 22.17 7.33
C VAL A 128 -3.85 23.06 6.76
N PRO A 129 -2.95 23.61 7.61
CA PRO A 129 -1.81 24.36 7.12
C PRO A 129 -0.95 23.49 6.20
N LEU A 130 -0.50 24.02 5.06
CA LEU A 130 0.35 23.32 4.08
C LEU A 130 1.57 22.61 4.71
N ARG A 131 2.10 23.20 5.78
CA ARG A 131 3.26 22.62 6.50
C ARG A 131 2.97 21.24 7.07
N ASN A 132 1.74 20.96 7.49
CA ASN A 132 1.34 19.71 8.14
C ASN A 132 0.49 18.82 7.23
N TYR A 133 0.22 19.23 6.01
CA TYR A 133 -0.70 18.58 5.09
C TYR A 133 -0.45 17.06 4.93
N TYR A 134 0.76 16.66 4.59
CA TYR A 134 1.06 15.22 4.44
C TYR A 134 1.04 14.44 5.76
N GLY A 135 1.33 15.11 6.88
CA GLY A 135 1.22 14.50 8.20
C GLY A 135 -0.22 14.14 8.53
N GLU A 136 -1.12 15.09 8.38
CA GLU A 136 -2.56 14.91 8.63
C GLU A 136 -3.19 13.90 7.66
N LEU A 137 -2.85 13.98 6.37
CA LEU A 137 -3.29 13.03 5.35
C LEU A 137 -2.90 11.59 5.74
N ASN A 138 -1.63 11.37 6.06
CA ASN A 138 -1.13 10.05 6.46
C ASN A 138 -1.75 9.57 7.76
N GLN A 139 -1.99 10.47 8.71
CA GLN A 139 -2.65 10.15 9.97
C GLN A 139 -4.08 9.70 9.73
N MET A 140 -4.84 10.40 8.88
CA MET A 140 -6.23 10.04 8.55
C MET A 140 -6.29 8.67 7.86
N ILE A 141 -5.44 8.44 6.84
CA ILE A 141 -5.36 7.13 6.15
C ILE A 141 -5.02 6.02 7.14
N SER A 142 -4.02 6.23 7.99
CA SER A 142 -3.58 5.24 8.98
C SER A 142 -4.64 4.95 10.04
N ALA A 143 -5.34 5.97 10.54
CA ALA A 143 -6.40 5.83 11.52
C ALA A 143 -7.61 5.08 10.94
N THR A 144 -8.02 5.43 9.71
CA THR A 144 -9.13 4.77 9.01
C THR A 144 -8.82 3.30 8.77
N PHE A 145 -7.63 2.98 8.26
CA PHE A 145 -7.22 1.60 8.05
C PHE A 145 -7.13 0.83 9.37
N HIS A 146 -6.58 1.46 10.41
CA HIS A 146 -6.52 0.84 11.74
C HIS A 146 -7.93 0.52 12.27
N GLY A 147 -8.88 1.44 12.12
CA GLY A 147 -10.28 1.20 12.48
C GLY A 147 -10.88 0.01 11.74
N ILE A 148 -10.70 -0.07 10.42
CA ILE A 148 -11.15 -1.21 9.60
C ILE A 148 -10.50 -2.52 10.07
N ASN A 149 -9.21 -2.50 10.35
CA ASN A 149 -8.48 -3.69 10.78
C ASN A 149 -8.93 -4.17 12.17
N VAL A 150 -9.14 -3.25 13.09
CA VAL A 150 -9.70 -3.54 14.43
C VAL A 150 -11.09 -4.16 14.28
N PHE A 151 -11.97 -3.53 13.51
CA PHE A 151 -13.34 -4.03 13.27
C PHE A 151 -13.36 -5.45 12.68
N ASN A 152 -12.46 -5.76 11.75
CA ASN A 152 -12.37 -7.08 11.13
C ASN A 152 -11.82 -8.18 12.06
N HIS A 153 -11.20 -7.82 13.19
CA HIS A 153 -10.54 -8.77 14.09
C HIS A 153 -11.14 -8.80 15.51
N ILE A 154 -12.16 -7.98 15.78
CA ILE A 154 -12.90 -8.02 17.05
C ILE A 154 -14.13 -8.89 16.86
N ASP A 155 -14.28 -9.87 17.74
CA ASP A 155 -15.53 -10.62 17.82
C ASP A 155 -16.69 -9.71 18.26
N SER A 156 -17.82 -9.85 17.61
CA SER A 156 -19.02 -9.09 17.96
C SER A 156 -19.47 -9.44 19.38
N VAL A 157 -19.60 -8.43 20.24
CA VAL A 157 -20.12 -8.60 21.61
C VAL A 157 -21.64 -8.82 21.62
N THR A 158 -22.30 -8.42 20.54
CA THR A 158 -23.74 -8.61 20.33
C THR A 158 -23.96 -9.09 18.90
N ASP A 159 -24.86 -10.08 18.72
CA ASP A 159 -25.19 -10.70 17.43
C ASP A 159 -25.83 -9.74 16.39
N THR A 160 -25.71 -8.45 16.57
CA THR A 160 -26.36 -7.43 15.73
C THR A 160 -25.59 -7.06 14.47
N PHE A 161 -24.33 -7.48 14.33
CA PHE A 161 -23.52 -7.21 13.14
C PHE A 161 -23.05 -8.52 12.53
N SER A 162 -23.56 -8.84 11.36
CA SER A 162 -22.91 -9.83 10.50
C SER A 162 -21.57 -9.29 10.03
N GLY A 163 -20.56 -10.14 10.01
CA GLY A 163 -19.25 -9.77 9.43
C GLY A 163 -19.42 -9.22 8.00
N PRO A 164 -18.48 -8.44 7.50
CA PRO A 164 -18.56 -7.88 6.16
C PRO A 164 -18.73 -9.00 5.15
N ALA A 165 -19.64 -8.80 4.19
CA ALA A 165 -19.91 -9.77 3.15
C ALA A 165 -18.61 -10.21 2.46
N ILE A 166 -18.35 -11.51 2.48
CA ILE A 166 -17.22 -12.13 1.80
C ILE A 166 -17.46 -11.99 0.30
N GLY A 167 -17.07 -10.90 -0.32
CA GLY A 167 -17.37 -10.73 -1.74
C GLY A 167 -16.44 -9.79 -2.47
N ASN A 168 -16.15 -8.64 -1.90
CA ASN A 168 -15.36 -7.64 -2.59
C ASN A 168 -13.89 -7.70 -2.15
N ARG A 169 -13.02 -8.17 -3.04
CA ARG A 169 -11.57 -8.14 -2.81
C ARG A 169 -10.97 -6.75 -3.00
N ILE A 170 -11.66 -5.86 -3.70
CA ILE A 170 -11.23 -4.47 -3.93
C ILE A 170 -12.24 -3.58 -3.21
N CYS A 171 -11.72 -2.78 -2.28
CA CYS A 171 -12.46 -1.82 -1.47
C CYS A 171 -12.01 -0.40 -1.84
N THR A 172 -12.97 0.50 -2.08
CA THR A 172 -12.74 1.93 -2.39
C THR A 172 -13.44 2.81 -1.38
#